data_c7c45da2b7237e99b699345e81b298cb
#
_entry.id   c7c45da2b7237e99b699345e81b298cb
#
_cell.length_a   1.000
_cell.length_b   1.000
_cell.length_c   1.000
_cell.angle_alpha   90.00
_cell.angle_beta   90.00
_cell.angle_gamma   90.00
#
_symmetry.space_group_name_H-M   'P 1'
#
loop_
_entity.id
_entity.type
_entity.pdbx_description
1 polymer ?
#
loop_
_entity_poly.entity_id
_entity_poly.type
_entity_poly.pdbx_seq_one_letter_code
_entity_poly.pdbx_strand_id
1 'polypeptide(L)'
;FRKSYLQFGKFLLNSPLINLQDGRMRPSVVEGIWTELFPGKLLKIEGGFLYNFSPRSTTKWYSGVKSIGLYPSGVQPGGMQSNYYNNLNSNGTGVVGISYNRNARFKISIWNYTIDNILNSALLQSDFTIFKEKKSTFSGGIQLIRQDAIQNGGNTDPLKTYIQKGSKSMVFSGRIVFKNSFLETSLNYTRITSHGRYLFPREWGRDPFY
;
A
#
# COMPACT_ATOMS: atom_id res chain seq x y z
N PHE A 1 2.22 6.87 27.29
CA PHE A 1 1.31 5.85 26.71
C PHE A 1 0.68 6.41 25.43
N ARG A 2 0.74 5.65 24.31
CA ARG A 2 -0.06 5.97 23.13
C ARG A 2 -1.51 5.56 23.42
N LYS A 3 -2.46 6.45 23.13
CA LYS A 3 -3.88 6.16 23.31
C LYS A 3 -4.43 5.46 22.07
N SER A 4 -5.16 4.35 22.27
CA SER A 4 -5.98 3.76 21.22
C SER A 4 -7.12 4.70 20.86
N TYR A 5 -7.51 4.73 19.58
CA TYR A 5 -8.60 5.57 19.11
C TYR A 5 -9.38 4.92 17.97
N LEU A 6 -10.59 5.40 17.80
CA LEU A 6 -11.44 5.15 16.65
C LEU A 6 -11.77 6.50 16.01
N GLN A 7 -11.64 6.59 14.71
CA GLN A 7 -12.04 7.78 13.95
C GLN A 7 -12.99 7.40 12.82
N PHE A 8 -13.87 8.33 12.48
CA PHE A 8 -14.89 8.21 11.48
C PHE A 8 -14.94 9.47 10.63
N GLY A 9 -15.21 9.34 9.34
CA GLY A 9 -15.29 10.45 8.39
C GLY A 9 -14.02 10.61 7.56
N LYS A 10 -13.56 11.85 7.37
CA LYS A 10 -12.45 12.21 6.47
C LYS A 10 -11.16 12.37 7.26
N PHE A 11 -10.11 11.65 6.83
CA PHE A 11 -8.83 11.69 7.52
C PHE A 11 -7.64 11.40 6.59
N LEU A 12 -6.47 11.77 7.05
CA LEU A 12 -5.19 11.44 6.43
C LEU A 12 -4.78 10.02 6.84
N LEU A 13 -4.53 9.15 5.88
CA LEU A 13 -4.03 7.80 6.12
C LEU A 13 -2.62 7.64 5.56
N ASN A 14 -1.73 7.06 6.35
CA ASN A 14 -0.37 6.79 5.95
C ASN A 14 0.00 5.33 6.24
N SER A 15 -0.47 4.43 5.39
CA SER A 15 -0.13 3.02 5.38
C SER A 15 0.78 2.68 4.19
N PRO A 16 1.38 1.51 4.10
CA PRO A 16 2.30 1.18 3.01
C PRO A 16 1.75 1.41 1.59
N LEU A 17 0.52 0.98 1.31
CA LEU A 17 -0.05 1.07 -0.04
C LEU A 17 -1.07 2.22 -0.19
N ILE A 18 -1.72 2.64 0.90
CA ILE A 18 -2.63 3.80 0.90
C ILE A 18 -1.95 4.88 1.74
N ASN A 19 -1.45 5.92 1.07
CA ASN A 19 -0.62 6.92 1.72
C ASN A 19 -0.79 8.31 1.13
N LEU A 20 -0.18 9.29 1.77
CA LEU A 20 -0.30 10.71 1.40
C LEU A 20 0.31 11.05 0.04
N GLN A 21 1.11 10.15 -0.53
CA GLN A 21 1.95 10.31 -1.71
C GLN A 21 3.07 11.33 -1.50
N ASP A 22 2.88 12.57 -1.90
CA ASP A 22 3.88 13.62 -1.70
C ASP A 22 3.30 14.80 -0.93
N GLY A 23 4.18 15.63 -0.39
CA GLY A 23 3.85 16.83 0.39
C GLY A 23 3.39 18.02 -0.43
N ARG A 24 2.80 17.84 -1.61
CA ARG A 24 2.21 18.96 -2.38
C ARG A 24 1.03 19.56 -1.64
N MET A 25 0.52 20.69 -2.15
CA MET A 25 -0.49 21.52 -1.49
C MET A 25 -1.69 20.75 -0.93
N ARG A 26 -2.05 19.61 -1.53
CA ARG A 26 -3.08 18.73 -1.01
C ARG A 26 -2.68 17.26 -1.15
N PRO A 27 -2.47 16.54 -0.03
CA PRO A 27 -2.21 15.11 -0.02
C PRO A 27 -3.47 14.31 -0.38
N SER A 28 -3.31 13.01 -0.63
CA SER A 28 -4.42 12.07 -0.70
C SER A 28 -5.11 11.97 0.65
N VAL A 29 -6.44 11.99 0.66
CA VAL A 29 -7.29 11.90 1.84
C VAL A 29 -8.31 10.78 1.64
N VAL A 30 -8.65 10.07 2.70
CA VAL A 30 -9.62 8.97 2.67
C VAL A 30 -10.83 9.31 3.54
N GLU A 31 -11.95 8.64 3.26
CA GLU A 31 -13.15 8.69 4.09
C GLU A 31 -13.58 7.27 4.44
N GLY A 32 -13.82 7.03 5.73
CA GLY A 32 -14.10 5.70 6.22
C GLY A 32 -14.22 5.63 7.74
N ILE A 33 -14.00 4.43 8.25
CA ILE A 33 -13.86 4.13 9.67
C ILE A 33 -12.46 3.55 9.86
N TRP A 34 -11.72 4.05 10.84
CA TRP A 34 -10.36 3.61 11.13
C TRP A 34 -10.11 3.52 12.62
N THR A 35 -9.39 2.49 13.04
CA THR A 35 -8.96 2.31 14.41
C THR A 35 -7.46 2.07 14.52
N GLU A 36 -6.87 2.58 15.59
CA GLU A 36 -5.52 2.22 16.02
C GLU A 36 -5.56 1.77 17.48
N LEU A 37 -5.04 0.57 17.71
CA LEU A 37 -4.97 -0.05 19.03
C LEU A 37 -3.51 -0.24 19.42
N PHE A 38 -3.21 0.07 20.67
CA PHE A 38 -1.87 -0.10 21.25
C PHE A 38 -1.95 -1.04 22.46
N PRO A 39 -2.00 -2.39 22.24
CA PRO A 39 -2.08 -3.38 23.32
C PRO A 39 -0.86 -3.39 24.26
N GLY A 40 0.13 -2.56 23.98
CA GLY A 40 1.34 -2.39 24.76
C GLY A 40 2.28 -1.40 24.11
N LYS A 41 3.53 -1.35 24.59
CA LYS A 41 4.53 -0.39 24.09
C LYS A 41 5.10 -0.78 22.71
N LEU A 42 5.07 -2.06 22.37
CA LEU A 42 5.77 -2.63 21.22
C LEU A 42 4.85 -2.96 20.05
N LEU A 43 3.55 -3.18 20.32
CA LEU A 43 2.58 -3.63 19.36
C LEU A 43 1.63 -2.49 18.98
N LYS A 44 1.38 -2.34 17.67
CA LYS A 44 0.33 -1.51 17.11
C LYS A 44 -0.53 -2.39 16.20
N ILE A 45 -1.82 -2.35 16.38
CA ILE A 45 -2.81 -2.96 15.49
C ILE A 45 -3.64 -1.81 14.92
N GLU A 46 -3.81 -1.78 13.64
CA GLU A 46 -4.56 -0.73 12.98
C GLU A 46 -5.36 -1.28 11.81
N GLY A 47 -6.48 -0.64 11.49
CA GLY A 47 -7.27 -1.07 10.36
C GLY A 47 -8.62 -0.38 10.31
N GLY A 48 -9.33 -0.65 9.23
CA GLY A 48 -10.63 -0.06 9.00
C GLY A 48 -11.21 -0.38 7.65
N PHE A 49 -12.29 0.32 7.34
CA PHE A 49 -13.00 0.23 6.07
C PHE A 49 -13.09 1.61 5.42
N LEU A 50 -12.64 1.70 4.17
CA LEU A 50 -12.56 2.93 3.40
C LEU A 50 -13.53 2.85 2.22
N TYR A 51 -14.36 3.88 2.05
CA TYR A 51 -15.38 3.90 1.00
C TYR A 51 -15.22 5.07 0.01
N ASN A 52 -14.61 6.20 0.42
CA ASN A 52 -14.33 7.31 -0.48
C ASN A 52 -12.87 7.75 -0.41
N PHE A 53 -12.39 8.27 -1.52
CA PHE A 53 -11.03 8.78 -1.69
C PHE A 53 -11.05 10.15 -2.35
N SER A 54 -10.19 11.04 -1.91
CA SER A 54 -9.85 12.29 -2.59
C SER A 54 -8.36 12.22 -2.94
N PRO A 55 -8.01 11.81 -4.15
CA PRO A 55 -6.62 11.75 -4.60
C PRO A 55 -5.91 13.09 -4.47
N ARG A 56 -4.58 13.06 -4.39
CA ARG A 56 -3.77 14.28 -4.29
C ARG A 56 -4.11 15.29 -5.39
N SER A 57 -3.96 16.57 -5.09
CA SER A 57 -4.15 17.67 -6.02
C SER A 57 -5.60 17.84 -6.53
N THR A 58 -6.58 17.19 -5.93
CA THR A 58 -8.00 17.42 -6.19
C THR A 58 -8.78 17.72 -4.90
N THR A 59 -9.85 18.50 -5.02
CA THR A 59 -10.81 18.73 -3.93
C THR A 59 -12.02 17.83 -4.03
N LYS A 60 -12.15 17.09 -5.12
CA LYS A 60 -13.29 16.20 -5.37
C LYS A 60 -13.15 14.89 -4.60
N TRP A 61 -14.28 14.32 -4.24
CA TRP A 61 -14.40 13.04 -3.58
C TRP A 61 -15.01 12.02 -4.55
N TYR A 62 -14.49 10.83 -4.51
CA TYR A 62 -14.88 9.72 -5.38
C TYR A 62 -15.11 8.48 -4.51
N SER A 63 -16.09 7.65 -4.84
CA SER A 63 -16.16 6.31 -4.27
C SER A 63 -14.87 5.53 -4.64
N GLY A 64 -14.53 4.50 -3.86
CA GLY A 64 -13.31 3.72 -4.08
C GLY A 64 -13.09 3.37 -5.55
N VAL A 65 -14.07 2.73 -6.17
CA VAL A 65 -13.98 2.31 -7.59
C VAL A 65 -13.93 3.47 -8.59
N LYS A 66 -14.63 4.57 -8.34
CA LYS A 66 -14.59 5.75 -9.21
C LYS A 66 -13.30 6.55 -9.09
N SER A 67 -12.53 6.33 -8.03
CA SER A 67 -11.21 6.92 -7.87
C SER A 67 -10.13 6.19 -8.64
N ILE A 68 -10.34 4.91 -8.99
CA ILE A 68 -9.40 4.09 -9.76
C ILE A 68 -9.49 4.46 -11.24
N GLY A 69 -8.36 4.88 -11.82
CA GLY A 69 -8.25 5.28 -13.22
C GLY A 69 -8.60 6.73 -13.51
N LEU A 70 -8.69 7.59 -12.48
CA LEU A 70 -8.75 9.05 -12.64
C LEU A 70 -7.49 9.62 -13.29
N TYR A 71 -6.33 9.04 -12.97
CA TYR A 71 -5.13 9.23 -13.73
C TYR A 71 -5.19 8.34 -14.98
N PRO A 72 -4.40 8.58 -16.02
CA PRO A 72 -4.48 7.78 -17.22
C PRO A 72 -4.49 6.29 -16.89
N SER A 73 -5.48 5.56 -17.45
CA SER A 73 -5.58 4.12 -17.29
C SER A 73 -4.29 3.45 -17.76
N GLY A 74 -3.90 2.36 -17.10
CA GLY A 74 -2.78 1.54 -17.52
C GLY A 74 -3.07 0.83 -18.86
N VAL A 75 -2.15 -0.01 -19.27
CA VAL A 75 -2.32 -0.86 -20.48
C VAL A 75 -2.68 -2.29 -20.07
N GLN A 76 -3.42 -2.97 -20.91
CA GLN A 76 -3.71 -4.40 -20.79
C GLN A 76 -2.46 -5.24 -21.09
N PRO A 77 -2.42 -6.54 -20.75
CA PRO A 77 -1.30 -7.41 -21.08
C PRO A 77 -0.96 -7.43 -22.58
N GLY A 78 -1.94 -7.22 -23.47
CA GLY A 78 -1.76 -7.12 -24.92
C GLY A 78 -1.29 -5.76 -25.42
N GLY A 79 -0.97 -4.80 -24.53
CA GLY A 79 -0.45 -3.47 -24.87
C GLY A 79 -1.51 -2.42 -25.21
N MET A 80 -2.78 -2.78 -25.34
CA MET A 80 -3.89 -1.84 -25.55
C MET A 80 -4.21 -1.09 -24.24
N GLN A 81 -4.75 0.12 -24.35
CA GLN A 81 -5.20 0.88 -23.20
C GLN A 81 -6.30 0.12 -22.44
N SER A 82 -6.20 0.09 -21.13
CA SER A 82 -7.21 -0.52 -20.26
C SER A 82 -8.49 0.32 -20.23
N ASN A 83 -9.63 -0.35 -20.12
CA ASN A 83 -10.96 0.28 -20.10
C ASN A 83 -11.70 0.01 -18.80
N TYR A 84 -10.99 0.04 -17.65
CA TYR A 84 -11.59 -0.19 -16.35
C TYR A 84 -12.19 1.07 -15.71
N TYR A 85 -11.79 2.26 -16.13
CA TYR A 85 -12.31 3.52 -15.56
C TYR A 85 -13.83 3.60 -15.70
N ASN A 86 -14.52 3.90 -14.59
CA ASN A 86 -15.98 3.91 -14.44
C ASN A 86 -16.69 2.57 -14.73
N ASN A 87 -15.96 1.47 -14.94
CA ASN A 87 -16.52 0.16 -15.21
C ASN A 87 -16.34 -0.83 -14.04
N LEU A 88 -15.70 -0.42 -12.95
CA LEU A 88 -15.45 -1.27 -11.80
C LEU A 88 -16.63 -1.29 -10.83
N ASN A 89 -16.82 -2.44 -10.18
CA ASN A 89 -17.78 -2.63 -9.09
C ASN A 89 -17.07 -3.14 -7.84
N SER A 90 -17.29 -2.46 -6.70
CA SER A 90 -16.78 -2.82 -5.38
C SER A 90 -17.53 -2.04 -4.31
N ASN A 91 -17.72 -2.66 -3.14
CA ASN A 91 -18.37 -2.02 -1.99
C ASN A 91 -17.40 -1.17 -1.15
N GLY A 92 -16.09 -1.36 -1.30
CA GLY A 92 -15.08 -0.59 -0.57
C GLY A 92 -13.78 -1.36 -0.33
N THR A 93 -12.96 -0.83 0.57
CA THR A 93 -11.62 -1.34 0.83
C THR A 93 -11.44 -1.60 2.32
N GLY A 94 -11.24 -2.86 2.69
CA GLY A 94 -10.81 -3.28 4.01
C GLY A 94 -9.29 -3.22 4.14
N VAL A 95 -8.79 -2.67 5.25
CA VAL A 95 -7.35 -2.61 5.54
C VAL A 95 -7.11 -3.07 6.97
N VAL A 96 -6.11 -3.93 7.18
CA VAL A 96 -5.63 -4.36 8.49
C VAL A 96 -4.11 -4.34 8.51
N GLY A 97 -3.53 -3.79 9.56
CA GLY A 97 -2.09 -3.73 9.77
C GLY A 97 -1.70 -4.12 11.20
N ILE A 98 -0.64 -4.87 11.35
CA ILE A 98 -0.03 -5.21 12.63
C ILE A 98 1.45 -4.83 12.53
N SER A 99 1.92 -4.01 13.46
CA SER A 99 3.31 -3.58 13.52
C SER A 99 3.89 -3.88 14.89
N TYR A 100 5.03 -4.54 14.91
CA TYR A 100 5.80 -4.83 16.10
C TYR A 100 7.14 -4.11 16.05
N ASN A 101 7.40 -3.25 17.03
CA ASN A 101 8.60 -2.45 17.16
C ASN A 101 9.34 -2.87 18.44
N ARG A 102 10.24 -3.85 18.37
CA ARG A 102 10.99 -4.33 19.53
C ARG A 102 11.89 -3.23 20.12
N ASN A 103 12.56 -2.50 19.24
CA ASN A 103 13.42 -1.38 19.61
C ASN A 103 13.71 -0.54 18.34
N ALA A 104 14.57 0.47 18.45
CA ALA A 104 14.99 1.28 17.31
C ALA A 104 15.78 0.48 16.24
N ARG A 105 16.15 -0.78 16.50
CA ARG A 105 16.95 -1.62 15.60
C ARG A 105 16.15 -2.66 14.83
N PHE A 106 14.91 -2.95 15.25
CA PHE A 106 14.09 -3.99 14.61
C PHE A 106 12.62 -3.60 14.60
N LYS A 107 12.05 -3.55 13.42
CA LYS A 107 10.63 -3.36 13.16
C LYS A 107 10.16 -4.41 12.17
N ILE A 108 9.01 -5.00 12.41
CA ILE A 108 8.30 -5.86 11.46
C ILE A 108 6.84 -5.42 11.38
N SER A 109 6.26 -5.46 10.21
CA SER A 109 4.86 -5.17 9.99
C SER A 109 4.25 -6.09 8.95
N ILE A 110 3.00 -6.45 9.18
CA ILE A 110 2.17 -7.25 8.27
C ILE A 110 0.94 -6.41 7.97
N TRP A 111 0.58 -6.32 6.70
CA TRP A 111 -0.58 -5.60 6.23
C TRP A 111 -1.39 -6.45 5.27
N ASN A 112 -2.70 -6.24 5.30
CA ASN A 112 -3.60 -6.79 4.30
C ASN A 112 -4.54 -5.69 3.79
N TYR A 113 -4.71 -5.63 2.49
CA TYR A 113 -5.57 -4.71 1.76
C TYR A 113 -6.51 -5.52 0.89
N THR A 114 -7.79 -5.48 1.18
CA THR A 114 -8.83 -6.17 0.40
C THR A 114 -9.71 -5.12 -0.27
N ILE A 115 -9.58 -4.99 -1.58
CA ILE A 115 -10.51 -4.21 -2.40
C ILE A 115 -11.58 -5.18 -2.87
N ASP A 116 -12.78 -5.06 -2.29
CA ASP A 116 -13.89 -5.98 -2.58
C ASP A 116 -14.10 -6.16 -4.09
N ASN A 117 -14.35 -7.41 -4.52
CA ASN A 117 -14.51 -7.83 -5.92
C ASN A 117 -13.29 -7.56 -6.84
N ILE A 118 -12.18 -6.96 -6.37
CA ILE A 118 -11.05 -6.58 -7.22
C ILE A 118 -9.81 -7.39 -6.89
N LEU A 119 -9.19 -7.14 -5.74
CA LEU A 119 -7.95 -7.80 -5.35
C LEU A 119 -7.72 -7.83 -3.83
N ASN A 120 -6.89 -8.76 -3.42
CA ASN A 120 -6.28 -8.78 -2.09
C ASN A 120 -4.77 -8.61 -2.22
N SER A 121 -4.18 -7.78 -1.38
CA SER A 121 -2.72 -7.58 -1.28
C SER A 121 -2.28 -7.78 0.16
N ALA A 122 -1.49 -8.82 0.41
CA ALA A 122 -0.82 -9.06 1.68
C ALA A 122 0.64 -8.58 1.59
N LEU A 123 1.09 -7.81 2.57
CA LEU A 123 2.43 -7.24 2.63
C LEU A 123 3.10 -7.58 3.95
N LEU A 124 4.30 -8.10 3.90
CA LEU A 124 5.22 -8.27 5.02
C LEU A 124 6.42 -7.35 4.80
N GLN A 125 6.76 -6.56 5.80
CA GLN A 125 7.94 -5.70 5.77
C GLN A 125 8.71 -5.83 7.08
N SER A 126 10.02 -5.94 6.98
CA SER A 126 10.93 -5.93 8.12
C SER A 126 12.07 -4.97 7.86
N ASP A 127 12.31 -4.05 8.79
CA ASP A 127 13.45 -3.14 8.80
C ASP A 127 14.34 -3.47 9.99
N PHE A 128 15.66 -3.54 9.79
CA PHE A 128 16.62 -3.90 10.83
C PHE A 128 17.91 -3.10 10.73
N THR A 129 18.49 -2.81 11.88
CA THR A 129 19.82 -2.19 11.99
C THR A 129 20.80 -3.23 12.50
N ILE A 130 21.79 -3.59 11.66
CA ILE A 130 22.79 -4.62 11.95
C ILE A 130 23.76 -4.06 12.97
N PHE A 131 24.34 -2.89 12.69
CA PHE A 131 25.13 -2.16 13.67
C PHE A 131 24.85 -0.66 13.62
N LYS A 132 25.04 0.00 14.75
CA LYS A 132 24.95 1.44 14.91
C LYS A 132 26.01 1.92 15.87
N GLU A 133 26.94 2.70 15.36
CA GLU A 133 27.99 3.38 16.09
C GLU A 133 27.78 4.89 16.08
N LYS A 134 28.60 5.65 16.84
CA LYS A 134 28.43 7.12 16.95
C LYS A 134 28.44 7.83 15.59
N LYS A 135 29.21 7.31 14.61
CA LYS A 135 29.41 7.96 13.30
C LYS A 135 28.95 7.11 12.11
N SER A 136 28.51 5.87 12.32
CA SER A 136 28.13 4.97 11.23
C SER A 136 26.96 4.07 11.61
N THR A 137 26.13 3.76 10.60
CA THR A 137 24.98 2.87 10.73
C THR A 137 24.95 1.94 9.50
N PHE A 138 24.75 0.65 9.75
CA PHE A 138 24.47 -0.33 8.71
C PHE A 138 23.11 -0.95 8.98
N SER A 139 22.20 -0.81 8.02
CA SER A 139 20.81 -1.23 8.14
C SER A 139 20.33 -1.92 6.87
N GLY A 140 19.21 -2.61 6.97
CA GLY A 140 18.59 -3.26 5.85
C GLY A 140 17.09 -3.36 6.00
N GLY A 141 16.44 -3.78 4.94
CA GLY A 141 15.03 -4.05 4.91
C GLY A 141 14.69 -5.15 3.92
N ILE A 142 13.66 -5.91 4.24
CA ILE A 142 13.09 -6.94 3.37
C ILE A 142 11.61 -6.69 3.28
N GLN A 143 11.06 -6.87 2.08
CA GLN A 143 9.64 -6.72 1.83
C GLN A 143 9.16 -7.84 0.91
N LEU A 144 8.02 -8.41 1.25
CA LEU A 144 7.30 -9.40 0.46
C LEU A 144 5.86 -8.92 0.26
N ILE A 145 5.39 -8.93 -0.97
CA ILE A 145 3.99 -8.66 -1.28
C ILE A 145 3.45 -9.84 -2.07
N ARG A 146 2.30 -10.34 -1.66
CA ARG A 146 1.48 -11.26 -2.43
C ARG A 146 0.19 -10.57 -2.81
N GLN A 147 -0.18 -10.66 -4.07
CA GLN A 147 -1.42 -10.12 -4.59
C GLN A 147 -2.19 -11.20 -5.34
N ASP A 148 -3.47 -11.32 -5.05
CA ASP A 148 -4.40 -12.23 -5.69
C ASP A 148 -5.62 -11.45 -6.19
N ALA A 149 -6.07 -11.70 -7.42
CA ALA A 149 -7.34 -11.21 -7.91
C ALA A 149 -8.50 -11.84 -7.14
N ILE A 150 -9.51 -11.06 -6.80
CA ILE A 150 -10.71 -11.54 -6.12
C ILE A 150 -11.88 -11.52 -7.10
N GLN A 151 -12.70 -12.58 -7.05
CA GLN A 151 -13.93 -12.72 -7.85
C GLN A 151 -13.68 -12.41 -9.34
N ASN A 152 -14.20 -11.28 -9.84
CA ASN A 152 -14.14 -10.92 -11.25
C ASN A 152 -13.12 -9.81 -11.55
N GLY A 153 -12.25 -9.42 -10.58
CA GLY A 153 -11.27 -8.36 -10.81
C GLY A 153 -11.89 -6.96 -11.03
N GLY A 154 -13.12 -6.77 -10.52
CA GLY A 154 -13.89 -5.54 -10.62
C GLY A 154 -14.96 -5.49 -11.68
N ASN A 155 -14.93 -6.37 -12.71
CA ASN A 155 -15.96 -6.46 -13.74
C ASN A 155 -16.06 -7.88 -14.31
N THR A 156 -17.25 -8.28 -14.76
CA THR A 156 -17.47 -9.56 -15.44
C THR A 156 -16.93 -9.56 -16.87
N ASP A 157 -16.84 -8.40 -17.52
CA ASP A 157 -16.22 -8.22 -18.83
C ASP A 157 -14.69 -8.12 -18.66
N PRO A 158 -13.91 -9.07 -19.18
CA PRO A 158 -12.46 -9.09 -19.04
C PRO A 158 -11.75 -7.85 -19.62
N LEU A 159 -12.36 -7.15 -20.55
CA LEU A 159 -11.82 -5.92 -21.15
C LEU A 159 -11.98 -4.70 -20.23
N LYS A 160 -12.85 -4.81 -19.23
CA LYS A 160 -13.18 -3.73 -18.27
C LYS A 160 -12.72 -4.04 -16.85
N THR A 161 -12.01 -5.15 -16.62
CA THR A 161 -11.46 -5.48 -15.29
C THR A 161 -10.25 -4.64 -14.96
N TYR A 162 -10.03 -4.39 -13.67
CA TYR A 162 -8.79 -3.81 -13.17
C TYR A 162 -7.65 -4.83 -13.18
N ILE A 163 -7.95 -6.03 -12.74
CA ILE A 163 -7.03 -7.17 -12.71
C ILE A 163 -7.74 -8.39 -13.31
N GLN A 164 -7.05 -9.18 -14.10
CA GLN A 164 -7.64 -10.38 -14.71
C GLN A 164 -8.01 -11.42 -13.65
N LYS A 165 -9.18 -12.04 -13.80
CA LYS A 165 -9.66 -13.09 -12.90
C LYS A 165 -8.62 -14.19 -12.73
N GLY A 166 -8.34 -14.59 -11.48
CA GLY A 166 -7.36 -15.63 -11.15
C GLY A 166 -5.91 -15.19 -11.25
N SER A 167 -5.64 -13.93 -11.62
CA SER A 167 -4.28 -13.39 -11.65
C SER A 167 -3.66 -13.38 -10.25
N LYS A 168 -2.38 -13.73 -10.17
CA LYS A 168 -1.58 -13.73 -8.94
C LYS A 168 -0.24 -13.10 -9.21
N SER A 169 0.29 -12.36 -8.27
CA SER A 169 1.65 -11.84 -8.35
C SER A 169 2.34 -11.85 -7.00
N MET A 170 3.65 -11.93 -7.02
CA MET A 170 4.50 -11.78 -5.85
C MET A 170 5.58 -10.76 -6.14
N VAL A 171 5.86 -9.92 -5.15
CA VAL A 171 6.96 -8.97 -5.19
C VAL A 171 7.91 -9.27 -4.03
N PHE A 172 9.17 -9.32 -4.32
CA PHE A 172 10.25 -9.36 -3.35
C PHE A 172 11.08 -8.10 -3.49
N SER A 173 11.29 -7.37 -2.40
CA SER A 173 12.20 -6.23 -2.36
C SER A 173 13.15 -6.36 -1.19
N GLY A 174 14.39 -5.94 -1.41
CA GLY A 174 15.41 -5.87 -0.37
C GLY A 174 16.27 -4.63 -0.52
N ARG A 175 16.72 -4.10 0.60
CA ARG A 175 17.67 -2.99 0.63
C ARG A 175 18.75 -3.21 1.68
N ILE A 176 19.92 -2.66 1.41
CA ILE A 176 21.03 -2.53 2.36
C ILE A 176 21.46 -1.06 2.31
N VAL A 177 21.67 -0.46 3.46
CA VAL A 177 22.07 0.95 3.59
C VAL A 177 23.26 1.06 4.52
N PHE A 178 24.29 1.71 4.04
CA PHE A 178 25.40 2.18 4.85
C PHE A 178 25.35 3.69 4.93
N LYS A 179 25.42 4.23 6.13
CA LYS A 179 25.41 5.67 6.39
C LYS A 179 26.49 6.02 7.40
N ASN A 180 27.27 7.04 7.07
CA ASN A 180 28.17 7.70 8.02
C ASN A 180 28.01 9.21 7.97
N SER A 181 28.92 9.97 8.61
CA SER A 181 28.86 11.44 8.68
C SER A 181 29.05 12.16 7.31
N PHE A 182 29.59 11.45 6.31
CA PHE A 182 29.95 12.04 5.01
C PHE A 182 29.17 11.44 3.84
N LEU A 183 28.74 10.16 3.97
CA LEU A 183 28.19 9.38 2.87
C LEU A 183 27.01 8.57 3.34
N GLU A 184 25.97 8.50 2.50
CA GLU A 184 24.89 7.53 2.58
C GLU A 184 24.84 6.77 1.25
N THR A 185 25.03 5.45 1.30
CA THR A 185 24.98 4.56 0.14
C THR A 185 23.94 3.48 0.37
N SER A 186 23.14 3.18 -0.63
CA SER A 186 22.18 2.07 -0.59
C SER A 186 22.25 1.21 -1.83
N LEU A 187 22.04 -0.09 -1.63
CA LEU A 187 21.77 -1.07 -2.67
C LEU A 187 20.35 -1.56 -2.50
N ASN A 188 19.53 -1.38 -3.52
CA ASN A 188 18.12 -1.73 -3.52
C ASN A 188 17.85 -2.70 -4.68
N TYR A 189 17.03 -3.72 -4.42
CA TYR A 189 16.62 -4.69 -5.41
C TYR A 189 15.14 -4.99 -5.27
N THR A 190 14.40 -4.94 -6.38
CA THR A 190 12.99 -5.32 -6.43
C THR A 190 12.74 -6.24 -7.61
N ARG A 191 12.04 -7.35 -7.36
CA ARG A 191 11.63 -8.31 -8.38
C ARG A 191 10.13 -8.59 -8.26
N ILE A 192 9.42 -8.43 -9.36
CA ILE A 192 8.04 -8.89 -9.54
C ILE A 192 8.09 -10.23 -10.28
N THR A 193 7.38 -11.24 -9.81
CA THR A 193 7.37 -12.57 -10.44
C THR A 193 6.61 -12.55 -11.76
N SER A 194 6.95 -13.47 -12.65
CA SER A 194 6.35 -13.59 -14.00
C SER A 194 4.93 -14.16 -14.01
N HIS A 195 4.37 -14.57 -12.87
CA HIS A 195 3.05 -15.21 -12.78
C HIS A 195 1.87 -14.25 -12.99
N GLY A 196 2.11 -12.95 -12.95
CA GLY A 196 1.11 -11.92 -13.17
C GLY A 196 1.64 -10.52 -12.89
N ARG A 197 0.85 -9.53 -13.28
CA ARG A 197 1.18 -8.11 -13.03
C ARG A 197 0.84 -7.76 -11.59
N TYR A 198 1.73 -7.05 -10.92
CA TYR A 198 1.41 -6.35 -9.69
C TYR A 198 0.71 -5.04 -10.04
N LEU A 199 -0.49 -4.83 -9.49
CA LEU A 199 -1.33 -3.66 -9.75
C LEU A 199 -1.89 -3.13 -8.43
N PHE A 200 -1.72 -1.83 -8.18
CA PHE A 200 -2.39 -1.14 -7.08
C PHE A 200 -2.86 0.24 -7.55
N PRO A 201 -4.01 0.77 -7.08
CA PRO A 201 -4.49 2.08 -7.53
C PRO A 201 -3.50 3.19 -7.17
N ARG A 202 -2.86 3.75 -8.18
CA ARG A 202 -1.87 4.84 -8.03
C ARG A 202 -2.46 6.13 -7.47
N GLU A 203 -3.76 6.26 -7.51
CA GLU A 203 -4.52 7.37 -6.94
C GLU A 203 -4.55 7.33 -5.42
N TRP A 204 -4.33 6.15 -4.81
CA TRP A 204 -4.43 5.94 -3.37
C TRP A 204 -3.09 6.06 -2.66
N GLY A 205 -2.00 5.88 -3.36
CA GLY A 205 -0.68 5.92 -2.75
C GLY A 205 0.46 5.63 -3.73
N ARG A 206 1.67 5.66 -3.20
CA ARG A 206 2.86 5.16 -3.88
C ARG A 206 3.14 3.74 -3.45
N ASP A 207 3.72 2.98 -4.36
CA ASP A 207 4.24 1.66 -4.02
C ASP A 207 5.39 1.78 -3.01
N PRO A 208 5.46 0.87 -2.01
CA PRO A 208 6.44 0.95 -0.94
C PRO A 208 7.79 0.31 -1.30
N PHE A 209 8.07 0.04 -2.56
CA PHE A 209 9.28 -0.66 -2.99
C PHE A 209 10.55 0.08 -2.59
N TYR A 210 11.62 -0.69 -2.34
CA TYR A 210 12.94 -0.16 -2.03
C TYR A 210 13.71 0.22 -3.30
#